data_8674f3fce97b5b60403a6ab9312bfa9d
#
_entry.id   8674f3fce97b5b60403a6ab9312bfa9d
#
_cell.length_a   1.000
_cell.length_b   1.000
_cell.length_c   1.000
_cell.angle_alpha   90.00
_cell.angle_beta   90.00
_cell.angle_gamma   90.00
#
_symmetry.space_group_name_H-M   'P 1'
#
loop_
_entity.id
_entity.type
_entity.pdbx_description
1 polymer ?
#
loop_
_entity_poly.entity_id
_entity_poly.type
_entity_poly.pdbx_seq_one_letter_code
_entity_poly.pdbx_strand_id
1 'polypeptide(L)'
;MDEIDHTLDQYVQKTIEEMERMEKLLTRLRTMQSYYHMFQNRTSDIHQRFLSSCYQIVTYVDDPAFNEDMKKDIRLLADNMPYSYVVIHVTRESLLRGTQQLDVRLGVGILKENLEQLGLTLTTVKPKPASHIVEQLFEMSNPFELTRSDLSPLLSIMEEKNIPLCELTGRIYCSYEKEGKTIHCFGLAFPLRSDF
;
A
#
# COMPACT_ATOMS: atom_id res chain seq x y z
N MET A 1 17.29 -48.75 -1.54
CA MET A 1 16.12 -48.28 -0.75
C MET A 1 16.22 -46.78 -0.49
N ASP A 2 17.39 -46.25 -0.20
CA ASP A 2 17.62 -44.85 0.15
C ASP A 2 17.36 -43.84 -0.99
N GLU A 3 17.57 -44.25 -2.26
CA GLU A 3 17.40 -43.32 -3.41
C GLU A 3 15.93 -43.05 -3.76
N ILE A 4 15.03 -44.01 -3.53
CA ILE A 4 13.60 -43.90 -3.73
C ILE A 4 12.99 -43.02 -2.61
N ASP A 5 13.41 -43.23 -1.37
CA ASP A 5 12.95 -42.44 -0.22
C ASP A 5 13.36 -40.97 -0.39
N HIS A 6 14.59 -40.69 -0.81
CA HIS A 6 15.07 -39.34 -1.08
C HIS A 6 14.26 -38.64 -2.20
N THR A 7 13.91 -39.38 -3.25
CA THR A 7 13.11 -38.87 -4.37
C THR A 7 11.67 -38.53 -3.91
N LEU A 8 11.08 -39.42 -3.09
CA LEU A 8 9.74 -39.16 -2.52
C LEU A 8 9.73 -37.96 -1.60
N ASP A 9 10.72 -37.78 -0.75
CA ASP A 9 10.87 -36.62 0.13
C ASP A 9 10.96 -35.32 -0.68
N GLN A 10 11.71 -35.31 -1.79
CA GLN A 10 11.79 -34.17 -2.69
C GLN A 10 10.41 -33.82 -3.32
N TYR A 11 9.65 -34.85 -3.74
CA TYR A 11 8.30 -34.63 -4.26
C TYR A 11 7.35 -34.09 -3.20
N VAL A 12 7.39 -34.61 -1.99
CA VAL A 12 6.60 -34.13 -0.86
C VAL A 12 6.92 -32.68 -0.57
N GLN A 13 8.21 -32.34 -0.46
CA GLN A 13 8.65 -30.97 -0.20
C GLN A 13 8.19 -30.01 -1.29
N LYS A 14 8.35 -30.37 -2.56
CA LYS A 14 7.89 -29.55 -3.69
C LYS A 14 6.37 -29.35 -3.68
N THR A 15 5.61 -30.40 -3.33
CA THR A 15 4.15 -30.31 -3.22
C THR A 15 3.74 -29.37 -2.10
N ILE A 16 4.42 -29.38 -0.96
CA ILE A 16 4.18 -28.46 0.16
C ILE A 16 4.44 -27.01 -0.30
N GLU A 17 5.55 -26.74 -0.98
CA GLU A 17 5.88 -25.41 -1.50
C GLU A 17 4.82 -24.88 -2.51
N GLU A 18 4.33 -25.77 -3.39
CA GLU A 18 3.24 -25.44 -4.31
C GLU A 18 1.92 -25.15 -3.59
N MET A 19 1.57 -25.90 -2.56
CA MET A 19 0.39 -25.65 -1.74
C MET A 19 0.47 -24.30 -1.02
N GLU A 20 1.58 -23.97 -0.39
CA GLU A 20 1.81 -22.68 0.25
C GLU A 20 1.70 -21.51 -0.73
N ARG A 21 2.25 -21.69 -1.94
CA ARG A 21 2.13 -20.71 -3.03
C ARG A 21 0.66 -20.51 -3.43
N MET A 22 -0.10 -21.59 -3.58
CA MET A 22 -1.53 -21.52 -3.92
C MET A 22 -2.37 -20.86 -2.83
N GLU A 23 -2.09 -21.12 -1.57
CA GLU A 23 -2.76 -20.46 -0.44
C GLU A 23 -2.50 -18.95 -0.43
N LYS A 24 -1.26 -18.52 -0.68
CA LYS A 24 -0.91 -17.11 -0.84
C LYS A 24 -1.68 -16.47 -2.00
N LEU A 25 -1.75 -17.14 -3.14
CA LEU A 25 -2.50 -16.65 -4.30
C LEU A 25 -4.00 -16.52 -4.00
N LEU A 26 -4.59 -17.53 -3.37
CA LEU A 26 -6.00 -17.51 -2.99
C LEU A 26 -6.32 -16.36 -2.03
N THR A 27 -5.47 -16.14 -1.04
CA THR A 27 -5.58 -15.01 -0.10
C THR A 27 -5.55 -13.68 -0.84
N ARG A 28 -4.62 -13.52 -1.80
CA ARG A 28 -4.54 -12.33 -2.64
C ARG A 28 -5.83 -12.09 -3.43
N LEU A 29 -6.33 -13.12 -4.11
CA LEU A 29 -7.54 -13.01 -4.92
C LEU A 29 -8.77 -12.63 -4.06
N ARG A 30 -8.93 -13.23 -2.90
CA ARG A 30 -10.01 -12.90 -1.96
C ARG A 30 -9.90 -11.45 -1.46
N THR A 31 -8.70 -11.01 -1.13
CA THR A 31 -8.45 -9.63 -0.70
C THR A 31 -8.76 -8.63 -1.82
N MET A 32 -8.30 -8.90 -3.04
CA MET A 32 -8.61 -8.04 -4.20
C MET A 32 -10.12 -8.01 -4.50
N GLN A 33 -10.80 -9.14 -4.42
CA GLN A 33 -12.26 -9.22 -4.57
C GLN A 33 -12.98 -8.39 -3.51
N SER A 34 -12.57 -8.50 -2.26
CA SER A 34 -13.13 -7.70 -1.16
C SER A 34 -12.95 -6.20 -1.40
N TYR A 35 -11.77 -5.77 -1.82
CA TYR A 35 -11.53 -4.36 -2.16
C TYR A 35 -12.33 -3.91 -3.37
N TYR A 36 -12.40 -4.72 -4.43
CA TYR A 36 -13.23 -4.40 -5.58
C TYR A 36 -14.69 -4.19 -5.18
N HIS A 37 -15.26 -5.08 -4.36
CA HIS A 37 -16.62 -4.92 -3.84
C HIS A 37 -16.77 -3.67 -2.97
N MET A 38 -15.77 -3.34 -2.16
CA MET A 38 -15.76 -2.10 -1.38
C MET A 38 -15.86 -0.87 -2.29
N PHE A 39 -15.08 -0.83 -3.38
CA PHE A 39 -15.13 0.28 -4.34
C PHE A 39 -16.46 0.34 -5.09
N GLN A 40 -17.02 -0.78 -5.51
CA GLN A 40 -18.30 -0.82 -6.23
C GLN A 40 -19.50 -0.42 -5.37
N ASN A 41 -19.47 -0.74 -4.09
CA ASN A 41 -20.59 -0.53 -3.17
C ASN A 41 -20.40 0.71 -2.26
N ARG A 42 -19.38 1.53 -2.49
CA ARG A 42 -19.15 2.71 -1.67
C ARG A 42 -20.26 3.74 -1.84
N THR A 43 -20.72 4.29 -0.75
CA THR A 43 -21.72 5.38 -0.72
C THR A 43 -21.08 6.77 -0.66
N SER A 44 -19.79 6.82 -0.35
CA SER A 44 -18.97 8.03 -0.29
C SER A 44 -17.54 7.70 -0.69
N ASP A 45 -16.89 8.64 -1.36
CA ASP A 45 -15.45 8.53 -1.65
C ASP A 45 -14.59 8.87 -0.43
N ILE A 46 -15.17 9.46 0.62
CA ILE A 46 -14.46 9.81 1.86
C ILE A 46 -15.03 9.03 3.02
N HIS A 47 -14.14 8.44 3.81
CA HIS A 47 -14.51 7.73 5.02
C HIS A 47 -13.42 7.84 6.09
N GLN A 48 -13.82 7.56 7.33
CA GLN A 48 -12.89 7.45 8.45
C GLN A 48 -12.71 5.97 8.79
N ARG A 49 -11.47 5.59 9.07
CA ARG A 49 -11.16 4.23 9.51
C ARG A 49 -9.94 4.20 10.41
N PHE A 50 -9.77 3.11 11.12
CA PHE A 50 -8.54 2.82 11.85
C PHE A 50 -7.52 2.16 10.92
N LEU A 51 -6.29 2.68 10.93
CA LEU A 51 -5.15 2.10 10.23
C LEU A 51 -4.22 1.47 11.27
N SER A 52 -3.98 0.17 11.15
CA SER A 52 -3.00 -0.54 11.98
C SER A 52 -1.59 -0.03 11.72
N SER A 53 -0.69 -0.23 12.68
CA SER A 53 0.72 0.09 12.53
C SER A 53 1.31 -0.57 11.28
N CYS A 54 2.09 0.18 10.52
CA CYS A 54 2.64 -0.28 9.25
C CYS A 54 4.05 0.25 9.01
N TYR A 55 4.77 -0.41 8.12
CA TYR A 55 6.03 0.06 7.56
C TYR A 55 5.78 0.51 6.12
N GLN A 56 6.39 1.61 5.72
CA GLN A 56 6.26 2.15 4.36
C GLN A 56 7.61 2.68 3.90
N ILE A 57 8.02 2.29 2.72
CA ILE A 57 9.22 2.76 2.04
C ILE A 57 8.75 3.51 0.80
N VAL A 58 8.95 4.83 0.81
CA VAL A 58 8.68 5.71 -0.34
C VAL A 58 9.97 6.42 -0.63
N THR A 59 10.52 6.24 -1.82
CA THR A 59 11.80 6.82 -2.19
C THR A 59 11.84 7.17 -3.67
N TYR A 60 12.86 7.92 -4.06
CA TYR A 60 13.20 8.19 -5.45
C TYR A 60 14.45 7.46 -5.85
N VAL A 61 14.61 7.24 -7.15
CA VAL A 61 15.84 6.69 -7.72
C VAL A 61 17.03 7.62 -7.45
N ASP A 62 16.77 8.94 -7.43
CA ASP A 62 17.79 9.98 -7.20
C ASP A 62 17.90 10.43 -5.73
N ASP A 63 17.21 9.76 -4.81
CA ASP A 63 17.29 10.06 -3.38
C ASP A 63 18.63 9.56 -2.82
N PRO A 64 19.45 10.43 -2.20
CA PRO A 64 20.69 10.00 -1.54
C PRO A 64 20.49 8.90 -0.48
N ALA A 65 19.30 8.80 0.10
CA ALA A 65 18.94 7.74 1.04
C ALA A 65 18.67 6.40 0.35
N PHE A 66 18.54 6.38 -0.99
CA PHE A 66 18.30 5.17 -1.78
C PHE A 66 19.57 4.32 -1.90
N ASN A 67 19.87 3.59 -0.87
CA ASN A 67 21.05 2.73 -0.74
C ASN A 67 20.71 1.25 -0.95
N GLU A 68 21.73 0.38 -0.91
CA GLU A 68 21.57 -1.05 -1.13
C GLU A 68 20.70 -1.73 -0.04
N ASP A 69 20.72 -1.26 1.19
CA ASP A 69 19.88 -1.83 2.26
C ASP A 69 18.42 -1.48 2.05
N MET A 70 18.11 -0.27 1.61
CA MET A 70 16.75 0.11 1.22
C MET A 70 16.25 -0.69 0.02
N LYS A 71 17.11 -0.95 -0.98
CA LYS A 71 16.77 -1.82 -2.10
C LYS A 71 16.47 -3.26 -1.66
N LYS A 72 17.20 -3.79 -0.67
CA LYS A 72 16.92 -5.11 -0.09
C LYS A 72 15.56 -5.13 0.60
N ASP A 73 15.26 -4.13 1.43
CA ASP A 73 13.97 -4.02 2.11
C ASP A 73 12.82 -3.90 1.10
N ILE A 74 12.97 -3.11 0.02
CA ILE A 74 11.97 -3.00 -1.05
C ILE A 74 11.75 -4.34 -1.75
N ARG A 75 12.82 -5.05 -2.12
CA ARG A 75 12.71 -6.38 -2.75
C ARG A 75 12.03 -7.36 -1.81
N LEU A 76 12.45 -7.39 -0.54
CA LEU A 76 11.84 -8.23 0.48
C LEU A 76 10.33 -8.02 0.55
N LEU A 77 9.86 -6.76 0.55
CA LEU A 77 8.43 -6.46 0.55
C LEU A 77 7.75 -6.83 -0.77
N ALA A 78 8.38 -6.57 -1.92
CA ALA A 78 7.83 -6.91 -3.23
C ALA A 78 7.65 -8.44 -3.41
N ASP A 79 8.61 -9.23 -2.95
CA ASP A 79 8.58 -10.69 -3.02
C ASP A 79 7.50 -11.31 -2.09
N ASN A 80 7.03 -10.54 -1.11
CA ASN A 80 6.01 -10.98 -0.15
C ASN A 80 4.60 -10.41 -0.45
N MET A 81 4.31 -10.02 -1.69
CA MET A 81 2.92 -9.80 -2.11
C MET A 81 2.14 -11.13 -2.01
N PRO A 82 0.94 -11.17 -1.42
CA PRO A 82 -0.01 -10.09 -1.12
C PRO A 82 0.03 -9.53 0.31
N TYR A 83 0.93 -9.95 1.16
CA TYR A 83 1.02 -9.43 2.54
C TYR A 83 1.52 -7.99 2.59
N SER A 84 2.32 -7.58 1.61
CA SER A 84 2.71 -6.20 1.34
C SER A 84 1.78 -5.54 0.31
N TYR A 85 1.90 -4.24 0.13
CA TYR A 85 1.07 -3.46 -0.78
C TYR A 85 1.85 -2.31 -1.41
N VAL A 86 1.36 -1.81 -2.56
CA VAL A 86 1.91 -0.61 -3.19
C VAL A 86 1.39 0.62 -2.45
N VAL A 87 2.31 1.48 -2.05
CA VAL A 87 2.04 2.77 -1.40
C VAL A 87 1.94 3.86 -2.47
N ILE A 88 0.95 4.75 -2.32
CA ILE A 88 0.89 6.04 -3.02
C ILE A 88 1.16 7.13 -2.00
N HIS A 89 2.00 8.09 -2.38
CA HIS A 89 2.40 9.18 -1.51
C HIS A 89 2.37 10.51 -2.27
N VAL A 90 1.80 11.52 -1.65
CA VAL A 90 1.82 12.92 -2.11
C VAL A 90 2.58 13.73 -1.08
N THR A 91 3.65 14.40 -1.50
CA THR A 91 4.51 15.15 -0.58
C THR A 91 3.82 16.41 -0.05
N ARG A 92 4.15 16.78 1.18
CA ARG A 92 3.70 18.01 1.78
C ARG A 92 4.10 19.24 0.95
N GLU A 93 5.32 19.24 0.43
CA GLU A 93 5.86 20.32 -0.41
C GLU A 93 5.02 20.51 -1.68
N SER A 94 4.59 19.44 -2.30
CA SER A 94 3.71 19.47 -3.46
C SER A 94 2.36 20.13 -3.13
N LEU A 95 1.78 19.80 -1.99
CA LEU A 95 0.54 20.41 -1.53
C LEU A 95 0.72 21.90 -1.19
N LEU A 96 1.84 22.30 -0.60
CA LEU A 96 2.12 23.69 -0.22
C LEU A 96 2.38 24.59 -1.45
N ARG A 97 2.92 24.06 -2.55
CA ARG A 97 3.13 24.83 -3.79
C ARG A 97 1.83 25.38 -4.37
N GLY A 98 0.69 24.76 -4.08
CA GLY A 98 -0.61 25.18 -4.59
C GLY A 98 -0.81 24.99 -6.10
N THR A 99 0.12 24.32 -6.79
CA THR A 99 0.00 23.99 -8.22
C THR A 99 -1.03 22.86 -8.42
N GLN A 100 -1.64 22.81 -9.61
CA GLN A 100 -2.58 21.74 -9.93
C GLN A 100 -1.90 20.38 -10.01
N GLN A 101 -0.71 20.31 -10.60
CA GLN A 101 0.04 19.06 -10.68
C GLN A 101 0.69 18.72 -9.36
N LEU A 102 0.50 17.50 -8.91
CA LEU A 102 1.04 16.97 -7.67
C LEU A 102 2.27 16.09 -7.93
N ASP A 103 3.19 16.09 -6.98
CA ASP A 103 4.31 15.15 -6.95
C ASP A 103 3.82 13.86 -6.27
N VAL A 104 3.37 12.92 -7.10
CA VAL A 104 2.91 11.59 -6.68
C VAL A 104 4.04 10.61 -6.79
N ARG A 105 4.24 9.83 -5.74
CA ARG A 105 5.29 8.82 -5.65
C ARG A 105 4.70 7.47 -5.33
N LEU A 106 5.37 6.42 -5.76
CA LEU A 106 5.07 5.06 -5.37
C LEU A 106 6.11 4.53 -4.39
N GLY A 107 5.67 3.58 -3.60
CA GLY A 107 6.50 2.87 -2.66
C GLY A 107 5.92 1.49 -2.35
N VAL A 108 6.45 0.86 -1.32
CA VAL A 108 5.97 -0.42 -0.83
C VAL A 108 5.72 -0.33 0.67
N GLY A 109 4.74 -1.07 1.15
CA GLY A 109 4.40 -1.09 2.57
C GLY A 109 3.91 -2.46 3.02
N ILE A 110 3.92 -2.64 4.34
CA ILE A 110 3.41 -3.85 4.99
C ILE A 110 2.83 -3.50 6.36
N LEU A 111 1.74 -4.15 6.75
CA LEU A 111 1.25 -4.05 8.11
C LEU A 111 2.24 -4.71 9.08
N LYS A 112 2.40 -4.13 10.26
CA LYS A 112 3.32 -4.66 11.27
C LYS A 112 3.01 -6.12 11.63
N GLU A 113 1.73 -6.45 11.77
CA GLU A 113 1.26 -7.80 12.04
C GLU A 113 1.66 -8.81 10.96
N ASN A 114 1.57 -8.41 9.67
CA ASN A 114 1.98 -9.27 8.56
C ASN A 114 3.50 -9.47 8.53
N LEU A 115 4.27 -8.42 8.82
CA LEU A 115 5.73 -8.50 8.91
C LEU A 115 6.15 -9.49 10.00
N GLU A 116 5.53 -9.40 11.19
CA GLU A 116 5.79 -10.29 12.32
C GLU A 116 5.36 -11.74 12.01
N GLN A 117 4.19 -11.94 11.38
CA GLN A 117 3.71 -13.26 10.96
C GLN A 117 4.66 -13.95 9.96
N LEU A 118 5.28 -13.19 9.08
CA LEU A 118 6.24 -13.69 8.10
C LEU A 118 7.65 -13.85 8.67
N GLY A 119 7.91 -13.43 9.91
CA GLY A 119 9.24 -13.44 10.51
C GLY A 119 10.24 -12.52 9.79
N LEU A 120 9.76 -11.49 9.10
CA LEU A 120 10.60 -10.57 8.33
C LEU A 120 11.10 -9.42 9.22
N THR A 121 12.24 -8.86 8.86
CA THR A 121 12.82 -7.69 9.52
C THR A 121 13.22 -6.66 8.47
N LEU A 122 12.79 -5.41 8.67
CA LEU A 122 13.22 -4.26 7.88
C LEU A 122 14.28 -3.48 8.67
N THR A 123 15.29 -3.00 7.96
CA THR A 123 16.45 -2.34 8.57
C THR A 123 16.47 -0.84 8.33
N THR A 124 15.77 -0.35 7.30
CA THR A 124 15.87 1.04 6.83
C THR A 124 14.73 1.94 7.28
N VAL A 125 13.63 1.38 7.79
CA VAL A 125 12.44 2.13 8.18
C VAL A 125 11.92 1.75 9.55
N LYS A 126 11.31 2.73 10.20
CA LYS A 126 10.59 2.53 11.47
C LYS A 126 9.09 2.36 11.20
N PRO A 127 8.36 1.66 12.08
CA PRO A 127 6.92 1.54 11.94
C PRO A 127 6.24 2.90 12.14
N LYS A 128 5.28 3.20 11.26
CA LYS A 128 4.30 4.25 11.52
C LYS A 128 3.31 3.72 12.56
N PRO A 129 2.95 4.52 13.57
CA PRO A 129 2.01 4.08 14.60
C PRO A 129 0.61 3.87 14.01
N ALA A 130 -0.18 3.04 14.68
CA ALA A 130 -1.59 2.93 14.39
C ALA A 130 -2.32 4.25 14.66
N SER A 131 -3.29 4.59 13.82
CA SER A 131 -4.01 5.86 13.93
C SER A 131 -5.39 5.79 13.30
N HIS A 132 -6.29 6.66 13.74
CA HIS A 132 -7.49 6.98 12.95
C HIS A 132 -7.09 7.88 11.78
N ILE A 133 -7.63 7.58 10.61
CA ILE A 133 -7.35 8.33 9.38
C ILE A 133 -8.65 8.79 8.72
N VAL A 134 -8.58 9.88 7.99
CA VAL A 134 -9.55 10.23 6.95
C VAL A 134 -8.94 9.87 5.62
N GLU A 135 -9.64 9.08 4.84
CA GLU A 135 -9.20 8.56 3.55
C GLU A 135 -10.20 8.94 2.46
N GLN A 136 -9.67 9.38 1.32
CA GLN A 136 -10.42 9.55 0.09
C GLN A 136 -10.04 8.46 -0.90
N LEU A 137 -11.06 7.85 -1.52
CA LEU A 137 -10.90 6.77 -2.51
C LEU A 137 -10.93 7.32 -3.94
N PHE A 138 -10.10 6.75 -4.79
CA PHE A 138 -9.93 7.12 -6.20
C PHE A 138 -9.98 5.90 -7.11
N GLU A 139 -10.50 6.09 -8.31
CA GLU A 139 -10.39 5.18 -9.44
C GLU A 139 -9.79 5.94 -10.62
N MET A 140 -8.55 5.62 -10.99
CA MET A 140 -7.83 6.31 -12.06
C MET A 140 -6.99 5.33 -12.88
N SER A 141 -6.84 5.62 -14.18
CA SER A 141 -5.95 4.86 -15.04
C SER A 141 -4.47 5.14 -14.77
N ASN A 142 -4.16 6.35 -14.30
CA ASN A 142 -2.80 6.76 -13.99
C ASN A 142 -2.77 7.58 -12.69
N PRO A 143 -2.32 7.01 -11.57
CA PRO A 143 -2.22 7.74 -10.31
C PRO A 143 -1.29 8.96 -10.34
N PHE A 144 -0.34 9.01 -11.28
CA PHE A 144 0.57 10.16 -11.43
C PHE A 144 -0.10 11.39 -12.07
N GLU A 145 -1.30 11.23 -12.63
CA GLU A 145 -2.11 12.34 -13.15
C GLU A 145 -3.02 12.96 -12.09
N LEU A 146 -2.94 12.51 -10.84
CA LEU A 146 -3.69 13.08 -9.73
C LEU A 146 -3.41 14.58 -9.60
N THR A 147 -4.48 15.35 -9.50
CA THR A 147 -4.41 16.81 -9.38
C THR A 147 -4.83 17.30 -8.00
N ARG A 148 -4.50 18.55 -7.69
CA ARG A 148 -4.97 19.20 -6.46
C ARG A 148 -6.51 19.31 -6.41
N SER A 149 -7.15 19.47 -7.56
CA SER A 149 -8.62 19.50 -7.66
C SER A 149 -9.26 18.19 -7.23
N ASP A 150 -8.63 17.06 -7.56
CA ASP A 150 -9.11 15.74 -7.16
C ASP A 150 -9.03 15.55 -5.64
N LEU A 151 -8.08 16.20 -4.98
CA LEU A 151 -7.91 16.19 -3.53
C LEU A 151 -8.78 17.22 -2.79
N SER A 152 -9.52 18.08 -3.50
CA SER A 152 -10.26 19.18 -2.87
C SER A 152 -11.19 18.73 -1.72
N PRO A 153 -11.93 17.60 -1.81
CA PRO A 153 -12.76 17.14 -0.71
C PRO A 153 -11.94 16.79 0.55
N LEU A 154 -10.80 16.15 0.36
CA LEU A 154 -9.91 15.76 1.47
C LEU A 154 -9.25 16.99 2.11
N LEU A 155 -8.79 17.92 1.28
CA LEU A 155 -8.18 19.18 1.73
C LEU A 155 -9.18 20.07 2.47
N SER A 156 -10.44 20.14 2.04
CA SER A 156 -11.51 20.88 2.75
C SER A 156 -11.74 20.31 4.16
N ILE A 157 -11.72 19.00 4.33
CA ILE A 157 -11.85 18.38 5.66
C ILE A 157 -10.66 18.74 6.55
N MET A 158 -9.44 18.78 5.99
CA MET A 158 -8.26 19.21 6.76
C MET A 158 -8.43 20.66 7.24
N GLU A 159 -8.91 21.54 6.36
CA GLU A 159 -9.17 22.95 6.69
C GLU A 159 -10.26 23.11 7.76
N GLU A 160 -11.41 22.47 7.58
CA GLU A 160 -12.54 22.47 8.54
C GLU A 160 -12.12 21.98 9.93
N LYS A 161 -11.25 20.96 9.98
CA LYS A 161 -10.74 20.39 11.24
C LYS A 161 -9.49 21.11 11.78
N ASN A 162 -9.05 22.20 11.13
CA ASN A 162 -7.80 22.90 11.45
C ASN A 162 -6.56 21.98 11.50
N ILE A 163 -6.53 20.99 10.63
CA ILE A 163 -5.38 20.09 10.49
C ILE A 163 -4.41 20.73 9.49
N PRO A 164 -3.16 21.01 9.91
CA PRO A 164 -2.17 21.59 9.01
C PRO A 164 -1.88 20.65 7.84
N LEU A 165 -1.63 21.21 6.65
CA LEU A 165 -1.24 20.43 5.48
C LEU A 165 -0.04 19.54 5.83
N CYS A 166 -0.21 18.25 5.64
CA CYS A 166 0.79 17.23 5.82
C CYS A 166 0.91 16.37 4.55
N GLU A 167 1.86 15.49 4.52
CA GLU A 167 1.93 14.47 3.46
C GLU A 167 0.66 13.61 3.48
N LEU A 168 0.20 13.21 2.29
CA LEU A 168 -0.87 12.23 2.16
C LEU A 168 -0.25 10.89 1.78
N THR A 169 -0.67 9.85 2.45
CA THR A 169 -0.17 8.51 2.17
C THR A 169 -1.34 7.54 2.05
N GLY A 170 -1.25 6.63 1.12
CA GLY A 170 -2.28 5.62 0.94
C GLY A 170 -1.75 4.38 0.27
N ARG A 171 -2.66 3.56 -0.25
CA ARG A 171 -2.31 2.30 -0.91
C ARG A 171 -3.17 2.03 -2.12
N ILE A 172 -2.62 1.28 -3.08
CA ILE A 172 -3.41 0.64 -4.13
C ILE A 172 -4.06 -0.61 -3.53
N TYR A 173 -5.38 -0.65 -3.57
CA TYR A 173 -6.20 -1.75 -3.06
C TYR A 173 -6.34 -2.87 -4.09
N CYS A 174 -6.69 -2.50 -5.32
CA CYS A 174 -6.83 -3.42 -6.44
C CYS A 174 -6.65 -2.67 -7.76
N SER A 175 -6.53 -3.42 -8.83
CA SER A 175 -6.59 -2.89 -10.19
C SER A 175 -7.43 -3.82 -11.05
N TYR A 176 -8.14 -3.28 -12.01
CA TYR A 176 -8.98 -4.05 -12.93
C TYR A 176 -8.94 -3.44 -14.34
N GLU A 177 -9.27 -4.24 -15.32
CA GLU A 177 -9.35 -3.79 -16.72
C GLU A 177 -10.76 -3.27 -17.03
N LYS A 178 -10.83 -2.06 -17.63
CA LYS A 178 -12.05 -1.46 -18.14
C LYS A 178 -11.76 -0.79 -19.47
N GLU A 179 -12.48 -1.20 -20.51
CA GLU A 179 -12.35 -0.63 -21.86
C GLU A 179 -10.89 -0.62 -22.40
N GLY A 180 -10.15 -1.69 -22.12
CA GLY A 180 -8.75 -1.84 -22.52
C GLY A 180 -7.75 -0.98 -21.76
N LYS A 181 -8.17 -0.38 -20.63
CA LYS A 181 -7.30 0.38 -19.71
C LYS A 181 -7.29 -0.26 -18.34
N THR A 182 -6.11 -0.31 -17.73
CA THR A 182 -6.00 -0.67 -16.31
C THR A 182 -6.47 0.48 -15.45
N ILE A 183 -7.45 0.23 -14.59
CA ILE A 183 -7.93 1.18 -13.57
C ILE A 183 -7.36 0.77 -12.22
N HIS A 184 -6.71 1.70 -11.55
CA HIS A 184 -6.18 1.54 -10.20
C HIS A 184 -7.17 2.10 -9.18
N CYS A 185 -7.56 1.26 -8.24
CA CYS A 185 -8.38 1.62 -7.08
C CYS A 185 -7.44 1.88 -5.90
N PHE A 186 -7.37 3.10 -5.43
CA PHE A 186 -6.49 3.47 -4.33
C PHE A 186 -7.13 4.48 -3.37
N GLY A 187 -6.55 4.60 -2.19
CA GLY A 187 -6.92 5.64 -1.23
C GLY A 187 -5.74 6.53 -0.91
N LEU A 188 -6.02 7.77 -0.57
CA LEU A 188 -5.08 8.70 0.05
C LEU A 188 -5.66 9.20 1.36
N ALA A 189 -4.85 9.27 2.40
CA ALA A 189 -5.28 9.56 3.74
C ALA A 189 -4.33 10.49 4.48
N PHE A 190 -4.86 11.16 5.49
CA PHE A 190 -4.10 11.82 6.54
C PHE A 190 -4.53 11.30 7.91
N PRO A 191 -3.63 11.25 8.90
CA PRO A 191 -3.98 10.86 10.25
C PRO A 191 -4.83 11.94 10.94
N LEU A 192 -5.91 11.51 11.59
CA LEU A 192 -6.56 12.33 12.59
C LEU A 192 -5.64 12.37 13.81
N ARG A 193 -5.21 13.55 14.20
CA ARG A 193 -4.52 13.67 15.48
C ARG A 193 -5.49 13.23 16.57
N SER A 194 -5.15 12.17 17.28
CA SER A 194 -5.74 11.97 18.60
C SER A 194 -5.33 13.17 19.44
N ASP A 195 -6.29 13.96 19.85
CA ASP A 195 -6.06 14.95 20.90
C ASP A 195 -5.43 14.21 22.08
N PHE A 196 -4.20 14.61 22.39
CA PHE A 196 -3.49 14.15 23.60
C PHE A 196 -4.07 14.84 24.82
#